data_db978f0f9ea48fd623ddccb08b6e75fc
#
_entry.id   db978f0f9ea48fd623ddccb08b6e75fc
#
_cell.length_a   1.000
_cell.length_b   1.000
_cell.length_c   1.000
_cell.angle_alpha   90.00
_cell.angle_beta   90.00
_cell.angle_gamma   90.00
#
_symmetry.space_group_name_H-M   'P 1'
#
loop_
_entity.id
_entity.type
_entity.pdbx_description
1 polymer ?
#
loop_
_entity_poly.entity_id
_entity_poly.type
_entity_poly.pdbx_seq_one_letter_code
_entity_poly.pdbx_strand_id
1 'polypeptide(L)'
;ADLLIYGMGDKPIREVAKSLRNGFNMKLLRGLRQVGFLADKEYVERLYNGKTIVLNTFEECVQDKHKFGENFCHIEQLSNMMECNTTLVEQVDDRYVVITPPHETLTTEELDHSFDLPYERAPHPRYNGKGDIPAWEMIKHSINIHRGCFGGCSFCTISAHQGKFINSRSERSILEEVKRVVAMPDFKGYISDIGAPSANMYRMRGRNEELCKKCKRPSCLHPKLCPNMNNDHSALIDLYRKIRETKGVKRAFIGSGIRYDLFDDSPYFDTVVKYHTSGRLKVAPEHTEDRVLKLMRKPSFDLFERLNSRFNTLCRCEGLKYQLIPYFISSHPGCEESDMRALADKVLGKLHFNLEQVQDLTPTPMTLSSVMFYMGENPYDGKEI
;
A
#
# COMPACT_ATOMS: atom_id res chain seq x y z
N ALA A 1 6.65 -3.32 -25.85
CA ALA A 1 7.41 -2.27 -25.16
C ALA A 1 8.88 -2.66 -25.15
N ASP A 2 9.78 -1.70 -25.34
CA ASP A 2 11.24 -1.96 -25.33
C ASP A 2 11.78 -2.08 -23.92
N LEU A 3 11.15 -1.36 -22.99
CA LEU A 3 11.49 -1.31 -21.58
C LEU A 3 10.23 -1.07 -20.74
N LEU A 4 10.12 -1.78 -19.64
CA LEU A 4 9.06 -1.60 -18.65
C LEU A 4 9.71 -1.12 -17.35
N ILE A 5 9.16 -0.05 -16.75
CA ILE A 5 9.53 0.39 -15.41
C ILE A 5 8.49 -0.16 -14.43
N TYR A 6 8.92 -0.83 -13.37
CA TYR A 6 8.04 -1.40 -12.36
C TYR A 6 8.15 -0.69 -11.01
N GLY A 7 7.17 -0.88 -10.13
CA GLY A 7 7.14 -0.27 -8.82
C GLY A 7 7.01 1.26 -8.87
N MET A 8 7.68 1.96 -7.96
CA MET A 8 7.69 3.43 -7.93
C MET A 8 8.66 3.99 -8.97
N GLY A 9 8.12 4.55 -10.05
CA GLY A 9 8.88 4.94 -11.23
C GLY A 9 9.70 6.23 -11.15
N ASP A 10 9.71 6.94 -10.01
CA ASP A 10 10.33 8.28 -9.89
C ASP A 10 11.83 8.30 -10.25
N LYS A 11 12.63 7.38 -9.73
CA LYS A 11 14.06 7.26 -10.05
C LYS A 11 14.29 6.75 -11.47
N PRO A 12 13.80 5.56 -11.84
CA PRO A 12 14.13 4.97 -13.13
C PRO A 12 13.65 5.81 -14.32
N ILE A 13 12.48 6.47 -14.26
CA ILE A 13 12.03 7.32 -15.38
C ILE A 13 12.96 8.52 -15.59
N ARG A 14 13.51 9.09 -14.52
CA ARG A 14 14.47 10.20 -14.62
C ARG A 14 15.78 9.72 -15.22
N GLU A 15 16.25 8.52 -14.85
CA GLU A 15 17.47 7.92 -15.41
C GLU A 15 17.29 7.59 -16.89
N VAL A 16 16.15 7.00 -17.27
CA VAL A 16 15.81 6.74 -18.68
C VAL A 16 15.82 8.05 -19.47
N ALA A 17 15.10 9.07 -19.00
CA ALA A 17 15.01 10.36 -19.69
C ALA A 17 16.39 11.05 -19.83
N LYS A 18 17.21 11.00 -18.76
CA LYS A 18 18.58 11.53 -18.78
C LYS A 18 19.46 10.78 -19.77
N SER A 19 19.38 9.45 -19.79
CA SER A 19 20.17 8.61 -20.67
C SER A 19 19.80 8.84 -22.14
N LEU A 20 18.51 8.89 -22.46
CA LEU A 20 18.04 9.20 -23.82
C LEU A 20 18.49 10.60 -24.27
N ARG A 21 18.41 11.60 -23.40
CA ARG A 21 18.90 12.96 -23.69
C ARG A 21 20.41 12.98 -23.97
N ASN A 22 21.18 12.08 -23.36
CA ASN A 22 22.61 11.93 -23.57
C ASN A 22 22.95 11.02 -24.78
N GLY A 23 21.96 10.63 -25.59
CA GLY A 23 22.18 9.84 -26.81
C GLY A 23 22.30 8.32 -26.60
N PHE A 24 22.02 7.80 -25.39
CA PHE A 24 22.02 6.35 -25.18
C PHE A 24 20.83 5.71 -25.92
N ASN A 25 21.07 4.57 -26.55
CA ASN A 25 20.02 3.78 -27.17
C ASN A 25 19.30 2.88 -26.16
N MET A 26 18.13 2.35 -26.54
CA MET A 26 17.31 1.50 -25.67
C MET A 26 18.02 0.23 -25.17
N LYS A 27 18.96 -0.33 -25.94
CA LYS A 27 19.71 -1.53 -25.51
C LYS A 27 20.62 -1.23 -24.32
N LEU A 28 21.21 -0.04 -24.24
CA LEU A 28 22.05 0.37 -23.12
C LEU A 28 21.25 0.61 -21.84
N LEU A 29 19.95 0.96 -21.97
CA LEU A 29 19.05 1.17 -20.82
C LEU A 29 18.69 -0.14 -20.09
N ARG A 30 18.96 -1.31 -20.70
CA ARG A 30 18.80 -2.62 -20.04
C ARG A 30 19.69 -2.81 -18.81
N GLY A 31 20.76 -2.02 -18.69
CA GLY A 31 21.63 -1.99 -17.51
C GLY A 31 21.10 -1.17 -16.32
N LEU A 32 20.01 -0.44 -16.50
CA LEU A 32 19.39 0.33 -15.41
C LEU A 32 18.72 -0.59 -14.38
N ARG A 33 18.55 -0.08 -13.16
CA ARG A 33 17.78 -0.75 -12.13
C ARG A 33 16.29 -0.54 -12.34
N GLN A 34 15.48 -1.46 -11.79
CA GLN A 34 14.01 -1.36 -11.73
C GLN A 34 13.36 -1.33 -13.12
N VAL A 35 13.92 -2.09 -14.04
CA VAL A 35 13.39 -2.23 -15.40
C VAL A 35 13.17 -3.70 -15.76
N GLY A 36 12.17 -3.96 -16.59
CA GLY A 36 11.89 -5.24 -17.21
C GLY A 36 11.98 -5.13 -18.73
N PHE A 37 12.51 -6.16 -19.39
CA PHE A 37 12.65 -6.21 -20.84
C PHE A 37 12.74 -7.63 -21.36
N LEU A 38 12.53 -7.80 -22.65
CA LEU A 38 12.75 -9.07 -23.34
C LEU A 38 14.19 -9.18 -23.84
N ALA A 39 14.80 -10.34 -23.61
CA ALA A 39 16.17 -10.67 -24.02
C ALA A 39 16.23 -11.98 -24.81
N ASP A 40 17.32 -12.19 -25.50
CA ASP A 40 17.71 -13.45 -26.10
C ASP A 40 18.59 -14.29 -25.15
N LYS A 41 18.84 -15.55 -25.52
CA LYS A 41 19.63 -16.48 -24.74
C LYS A 41 21.07 -15.99 -24.52
N GLU A 42 21.70 -15.42 -25.55
CA GLU A 42 23.07 -14.91 -25.46
C GLU A 42 23.21 -13.77 -24.43
N TYR A 43 22.23 -12.90 -24.36
CA TYR A 43 22.19 -11.84 -23.33
C TYR A 43 22.10 -12.43 -21.93
N VAL A 44 21.22 -13.42 -21.73
CA VAL A 44 20.99 -14.03 -20.42
C VAL A 44 22.21 -14.82 -19.96
N GLU A 45 22.88 -15.56 -20.84
CA GLU A 45 24.11 -16.30 -20.52
C GLU A 45 25.21 -15.38 -19.96
N ARG A 46 25.26 -14.13 -20.42
CA ARG A 46 26.21 -13.11 -19.90
C ARG A 46 25.79 -12.54 -18.51
N LEU A 47 24.51 -12.69 -18.10
CA LEU A 47 24.03 -12.22 -16.80
C LEU A 47 24.31 -13.18 -15.64
N TYR A 48 24.74 -14.44 -15.91
CA TYR A 48 25.00 -15.42 -14.86
C TYR A 48 26.25 -15.06 -14.05
N ASN A 49 26.07 -14.25 -13.01
CA ASN A 49 27.15 -13.74 -12.15
C ASN A 49 26.91 -14.02 -10.65
N GLY A 50 26.13 -15.05 -10.29
CA GLY A 50 25.79 -15.40 -8.89
C GLY A 50 24.75 -14.51 -8.23
N LYS A 51 24.24 -13.47 -8.94
CA LYS A 51 23.16 -12.59 -8.48
C LYS A 51 21.91 -12.69 -9.36
N THR A 52 21.82 -13.76 -10.15
CA THR A 52 20.69 -14.02 -11.04
C THR A 52 19.95 -15.25 -10.54
N ILE A 53 18.63 -15.15 -10.39
CA ILE A 53 17.72 -16.27 -10.15
C ILE A 53 16.97 -16.53 -11.44
N VAL A 54 17.05 -17.78 -11.91
CA VAL A 54 16.21 -18.27 -13.01
C VAL A 54 14.96 -18.87 -12.39
N LEU A 55 13.83 -18.34 -12.77
CA LEU A 55 12.51 -18.81 -12.37
C LEU A 55 12.12 -20.03 -13.25
N ASN A 56 11.14 -20.80 -12.79
CA ASN A 56 10.48 -21.80 -13.64
C ASN A 56 9.93 -21.10 -14.89
N THR A 57 9.97 -21.77 -16.04
CA THR A 57 9.52 -21.18 -17.31
C THR A 57 8.01 -20.91 -17.30
N PHE A 58 7.54 -20.04 -18.18
CA PHE A 58 6.11 -19.78 -18.32
C PHE A 58 5.34 -21.07 -18.66
N GLU A 59 5.89 -21.90 -19.54
CA GLU A 59 5.28 -23.17 -19.97
C GLU A 59 5.19 -24.17 -18.81
N GLU A 60 6.24 -24.25 -17.98
CA GLU A 60 6.22 -25.07 -16.77
C GLU A 60 5.17 -24.59 -15.77
N CYS A 61 5.07 -23.27 -15.57
CA CYS A 61 4.08 -22.66 -14.68
C CYS A 61 2.61 -22.85 -15.15
N VAL A 62 2.39 -22.91 -16.47
CA VAL A 62 1.08 -23.22 -17.05
C VAL A 62 0.69 -24.69 -16.82
N GLN A 63 1.67 -25.60 -16.91
CA GLN A 63 1.46 -27.04 -16.73
C GLN A 63 1.39 -27.47 -15.26
N ASP A 64 2.12 -26.78 -14.39
CA ASP A 64 2.23 -27.11 -12.97
C ASP A 64 2.05 -25.85 -12.09
N LYS A 65 0.91 -25.78 -11.40
CA LYS A 65 0.58 -24.67 -10.50
C LYS A 65 1.59 -24.51 -9.34
N HIS A 66 2.25 -25.59 -8.90
CA HIS A 66 3.26 -25.50 -7.84
C HIS A 66 4.48 -24.69 -8.31
N LYS A 67 4.92 -24.89 -9.55
CA LYS A 67 6.00 -24.09 -10.13
C LYS A 67 5.66 -22.60 -10.22
N PHE A 68 4.41 -22.29 -10.56
CA PHE A 68 3.90 -20.91 -10.50
C PHE A 68 3.96 -20.36 -9.07
N GLY A 69 3.53 -21.15 -8.06
CA GLY A 69 3.61 -20.78 -6.65
C GLY A 69 5.05 -20.57 -6.17
N GLU A 70 6.00 -21.39 -6.59
CA GLU A 70 7.43 -21.24 -6.30
C GLU A 70 7.96 -19.91 -6.85
N ASN A 71 7.67 -19.59 -8.12
CA ASN A 71 8.03 -18.30 -8.73
C ASN A 71 7.49 -17.12 -7.92
N PHE A 72 6.21 -17.18 -7.54
CA PHE A 72 5.60 -16.14 -6.69
C PHE A 72 6.34 -15.99 -5.36
N CYS A 73 6.65 -17.09 -4.66
CA CYS A 73 7.35 -17.04 -3.39
C CYS A 73 8.73 -16.39 -3.51
N HIS A 74 9.49 -16.69 -4.57
CA HIS A 74 10.75 -16.02 -4.85
C HIS A 74 10.58 -14.51 -5.06
N ILE A 75 9.63 -14.13 -5.90
CA ILE A 75 9.34 -12.73 -6.22
C ILE A 75 8.88 -11.96 -4.98
N GLU A 76 7.91 -12.51 -4.21
CA GLU A 76 7.41 -11.85 -2.99
C GLU A 76 8.53 -11.67 -1.95
N GLN A 77 9.35 -12.69 -1.72
CA GLN A 77 10.46 -12.60 -0.77
C GLN A 77 11.49 -11.53 -1.16
N LEU A 78 11.85 -11.45 -2.43
CA LEU A 78 12.83 -10.47 -2.92
C LEU A 78 12.26 -9.05 -2.89
N SER A 79 10.99 -8.87 -3.24
CA SER A 79 10.32 -7.55 -3.19
C SER A 79 10.19 -6.99 -1.78
N ASN A 80 10.29 -7.85 -0.75
CA ASN A 80 10.22 -7.45 0.65
C ASN A 80 11.57 -7.08 1.28
N MET A 81 12.67 -7.24 0.55
CA MET A 81 14.00 -6.82 1.02
C MET A 81 14.21 -5.33 0.76
N MET A 82 14.81 -4.62 1.73
CA MET A 82 15.17 -3.21 1.53
C MET A 82 16.32 -3.07 0.53
N GLU A 83 17.29 -3.99 0.57
CA GLU A 83 18.41 -4.06 -0.36
C GLU A 83 18.32 -5.36 -1.16
N CYS A 84 17.83 -5.28 -2.39
CA CYS A 84 17.80 -6.39 -3.32
C CYS A 84 18.72 -6.09 -4.50
N ASN A 85 19.69 -6.99 -4.76
CA ASN A 85 20.61 -6.91 -5.90
C ASN A 85 20.48 -8.12 -6.82
N THR A 86 19.33 -8.79 -6.80
CA THR A 86 19.06 -10.01 -7.56
C THR A 86 18.28 -9.68 -8.82
N THR A 87 18.79 -10.11 -9.96
CA THR A 87 18.08 -10.11 -11.25
C THR A 87 17.21 -11.36 -11.33
N LEU A 88 15.99 -11.23 -11.80
CA LEU A 88 15.10 -12.36 -12.10
C LEU A 88 15.07 -12.59 -13.61
N VAL A 89 15.05 -13.85 -14.01
CA VAL A 89 14.94 -14.26 -15.40
C VAL A 89 13.90 -15.36 -15.51
N GLU A 90 12.92 -15.19 -16.39
CA GLU A 90 11.92 -16.20 -16.72
C GLU A 90 11.93 -16.44 -18.23
N GLN A 91 12.01 -17.69 -18.65
CA GLN A 91 11.89 -18.04 -20.05
C GLN A 91 10.42 -18.12 -20.46
N VAL A 92 10.11 -17.57 -21.63
CA VAL A 92 8.82 -17.61 -22.31
C VAL A 92 9.07 -17.92 -23.78
N ASP A 93 8.68 -19.09 -24.24
CA ASP A 93 9.02 -19.61 -25.56
C ASP A 93 10.55 -19.59 -25.82
N ASP A 94 10.98 -18.90 -26.87
CA ASP A 94 12.38 -18.73 -27.27
C ASP A 94 13.05 -17.48 -26.68
N ARG A 95 12.33 -16.72 -25.84
CA ARG A 95 12.78 -15.46 -25.27
C ARG A 95 12.81 -15.50 -23.75
N TYR A 96 13.39 -14.46 -23.17
CA TYR A 96 13.53 -14.33 -21.72
C TYR A 96 13.01 -12.98 -21.26
N VAL A 97 12.16 -12.99 -20.22
CA VAL A 97 11.82 -11.80 -19.45
C VAL A 97 12.92 -11.60 -18.41
N VAL A 98 13.58 -10.46 -18.45
CA VAL A 98 14.62 -10.07 -17.49
C VAL A 98 14.08 -8.93 -16.64
N ILE A 99 14.14 -9.08 -15.32
CA ILE A 99 13.75 -8.07 -14.35
C ILE A 99 14.98 -7.70 -13.53
N THR A 100 15.48 -6.48 -13.72
CA THR A 100 16.63 -5.99 -12.97
C THR A 100 16.27 -5.65 -11.53
N PRO A 101 17.23 -5.62 -10.58
CA PRO A 101 16.96 -5.29 -9.18
C PRO A 101 16.27 -3.95 -9.01
N PRO A 102 15.40 -3.77 -7.99
CA PRO A 102 14.78 -2.50 -7.70
C PRO A 102 15.81 -1.44 -7.28
N HIS A 103 15.47 -0.18 -7.43
CA HIS A 103 16.18 0.89 -6.75
C HIS A 103 16.02 0.79 -5.23
N GLU A 104 16.95 1.40 -4.53
CA GLU A 104 16.78 1.70 -3.11
C GLU A 104 15.55 2.60 -2.90
N THR A 105 14.98 2.54 -1.70
CA THR A 105 13.84 3.40 -1.33
C THR A 105 14.20 4.88 -1.54
N LEU A 106 13.21 5.67 -1.95
CA LEU A 106 13.39 7.12 -2.11
C LEU A 106 13.78 7.78 -0.78
N THR A 107 14.70 8.71 -0.81
CA THR A 107 14.92 9.60 0.33
C THR A 107 13.75 10.58 0.48
N THR A 108 13.66 11.24 1.62
CA THR A 108 12.66 12.29 1.85
C THR A 108 12.78 13.41 0.81
N GLU A 109 14.01 13.82 0.49
CA GLU A 109 14.30 14.89 -0.48
C GLU A 109 13.88 14.50 -1.91
N GLU A 110 14.14 13.25 -2.30
CA GLU A 110 13.72 12.73 -3.61
C GLU A 110 12.18 12.66 -3.72
N LEU A 111 11.52 12.25 -2.65
CA LEU A 111 10.07 12.21 -2.59
C LEU A 111 9.46 13.62 -2.60
N ASP A 112 10.01 14.53 -1.79
CA ASP A 112 9.60 15.95 -1.78
C ASP A 112 9.72 16.56 -3.16
N HIS A 113 10.84 16.31 -3.87
CA HIS A 113 11.03 16.81 -5.22
C HIS A 113 9.89 16.40 -6.17
N SER A 114 9.40 15.16 -6.07
CA SER A 114 8.28 14.69 -6.89
C SER A 114 6.97 15.39 -6.53
N PHE A 115 6.71 15.66 -5.24
CA PHE A 115 5.49 16.33 -4.78
C PHE A 115 5.53 17.86 -4.87
N ASP A 116 6.71 18.45 -4.87
CA ASP A 116 6.90 19.90 -4.95
C ASP A 116 6.84 20.43 -6.40
N LEU A 117 6.73 19.57 -7.41
CA LEU A 117 6.55 19.97 -8.80
C LEU A 117 5.31 20.88 -8.96
N PRO A 118 5.30 21.78 -9.95
CA PRO A 118 4.24 22.77 -10.14
C PRO A 118 2.98 22.13 -10.76
N TYR A 119 2.32 21.26 -10.02
CA TYR A 119 1.06 20.65 -10.43
C TYR A 119 -0.06 21.69 -10.49
N GLU A 120 -0.82 21.70 -11.57
CA GLU A 120 -1.97 22.60 -11.76
C GLU A 120 -3.14 22.29 -10.80
N ARG A 121 -3.24 21.08 -10.29
CA ARG A 121 -4.33 20.61 -9.43
C ARG A 121 -5.71 20.90 -10.03
N ALA A 122 -5.86 20.58 -11.30
CA ALA A 122 -7.09 20.75 -12.07
C ALA A 122 -7.33 19.54 -12.98
N PRO A 123 -8.59 19.24 -13.35
CA PRO A 123 -8.89 18.27 -14.39
C PRO A 123 -8.27 18.68 -15.72
N HIS A 124 -7.94 17.69 -16.54
CA HIS A 124 -7.42 17.97 -17.88
C HIS A 124 -8.44 18.76 -18.73
N PRO A 125 -8.04 19.77 -19.50
CA PRO A 125 -8.96 20.65 -20.28
C PRO A 125 -9.96 19.91 -21.19
N ARG A 126 -9.64 18.68 -21.63
CA ARG A 126 -10.57 17.85 -22.43
C ARG A 126 -11.91 17.55 -21.74
N TYR A 127 -12.01 17.75 -20.42
CA TYR A 127 -13.23 17.53 -19.63
C TYR A 127 -14.04 18.80 -19.45
N ASN A 128 -13.56 19.96 -19.91
CA ASN A 128 -14.32 21.20 -19.84
C ASN A 128 -15.67 21.05 -20.55
N GLY A 129 -16.74 21.45 -19.87
CA GLY A 129 -18.12 21.35 -20.38
C GLY A 129 -18.74 19.95 -20.36
N LYS A 130 -18.07 18.94 -19.79
CA LYS A 130 -18.58 17.56 -19.69
C LYS A 130 -19.17 17.20 -18.32
N GLY A 131 -19.38 18.20 -17.46
CA GLY A 131 -19.84 18.00 -16.09
C GLY A 131 -18.72 17.69 -15.11
N ASP A 132 -19.10 17.52 -13.84
CA ASP A 132 -18.15 17.23 -12.76
C ASP A 132 -17.61 15.81 -12.88
N ILE A 133 -16.36 15.62 -12.48
CA ILE A 133 -15.71 14.31 -12.36
C ILE A 133 -15.80 13.89 -10.88
N PRO A 134 -16.68 12.92 -10.51
CA PRO A 134 -16.92 12.57 -9.11
C PRO A 134 -15.64 12.19 -8.35
N ALA A 135 -14.73 11.43 -8.98
CA ALA A 135 -13.47 11.05 -8.39
C ALA A 135 -12.58 12.27 -8.10
N TRP A 136 -12.56 13.27 -8.99
CA TRP A 136 -11.83 14.52 -8.77
C TRP A 136 -12.40 15.30 -7.58
N GLU A 137 -13.71 15.46 -7.52
CA GLU A 137 -14.37 16.17 -6.40
C GLU A 137 -14.03 15.56 -5.04
N MET A 138 -13.88 14.24 -4.97
CA MET A 138 -13.49 13.54 -3.74
C MET A 138 -12.06 13.82 -3.30
N ILE A 139 -11.11 13.98 -4.25
CA ILE A 139 -9.67 13.99 -3.94
C ILE A 139 -8.98 15.35 -4.12
N LYS A 140 -9.60 16.32 -4.79
CA LYS A 140 -8.95 17.59 -5.16
C LYS A 140 -8.29 18.35 -4.01
N HIS A 141 -8.81 18.22 -2.80
CA HIS A 141 -8.27 18.83 -1.59
C HIS A 141 -7.61 17.80 -0.66
N SER A 142 -7.18 16.66 -1.18
CA SER A 142 -6.41 15.67 -0.43
C SER A 142 -4.91 15.92 -0.52
N ILE A 143 -4.18 15.47 0.49
CA ILE A 143 -2.73 15.60 0.60
C ILE A 143 -2.15 14.25 0.98
N ASN A 144 -1.25 13.73 0.15
CA ASN A 144 -0.53 12.50 0.45
C ASN A 144 0.73 12.81 1.25
N ILE A 145 0.95 12.12 2.38
CA ILE A 145 2.05 12.41 3.30
C ILE A 145 3.20 11.40 3.24
N HIS A 146 2.95 10.19 2.74
CA HIS A 146 3.97 9.16 2.52
C HIS A 146 3.52 8.13 1.47
N ARG A 147 4.46 7.34 1.00
CA ARG A 147 4.24 6.15 0.18
C ARG A 147 4.74 4.90 0.91
N GLY A 148 4.30 3.72 0.47
CA GLY A 148 4.61 2.44 1.06
C GLY A 148 3.64 2.00 2.14
N CYS A 149 3.61 0.69 2.42
CA CYS A 149 2.79 0.10 3.48
C CYS A 149 3.41 -1.22 3.94
N PHE A 150 3.74 -1.32 5.22
CA PHE A 150 4.29 -2.54 5.80
C PHE A 150 3.22 -3.52 6.34
N GLY A 151 1.96 -3.28 6.01
CA GLY A 151 0.84 -4.15 6.38
C GLY A 151 0.93 -5.54 5.76
N GLY A 152 1.31 -5.61 4.48
CA GLY A 152 1.53 -6.87 3.77
C GLY A 152 0.30 -7.78 3.68
N CYS A 153 -0.91 -7.19 3.63
CA CYS A 153 -2.15 -7.94 3.46
C CYS A 153 -2.07 -8.78 2.17
N SER A 154 -2.52 -10.04 2.23
CA SER A 154 -2.35 -11.00 1.13
C SER A 154 -3.06 -10.64 -0.16
N PHE A 155 -4.10 -9.81 -0.08
CA PHE A 155 -4.92 -9.38 -1.22
C PHE A 155 -4.52 -8.01 -1.80
N CYS A 156 -3.56 -7.30 -1.16
CA CYS A 156 -3.29 -5.89 -1.48
C CYS A 156 -1.99 -5.72 -2.26
N THR A 157 -2.06 -5.02 -3.40
CA THR A 157 -0.89 -4.75 -4.26
C THR A 157 -0.02 -3.58 -3.78
N ILE A 158 -0.43 -2.82 -2.78
CA ILE A 158 0.30 -1.62 -2.36
C ILE A 158 1.74 -1.96 -1.95
N SER A 159 1.93 -3.03 -1.16
CA SER A 159 3.27 -3.46 -0.75
C SER A 159 4.12 -3.92 -1.94
N ALA A 160 3.52 -4.54 -2.95
CA ALA A 160 4.22 -4.97 -4.17
C ALA A 160 4.57 -3.78 -5.08
N HIS A 161 3.69 -2.76 -5.18
CA HIS A 161 3.89 -1.61 -6.05
C HIS A 161 4.70 -0.49 -5.39
N GLN A 162 4.29 -0.03 -4.19
CA GLN A 162 4.97 1.08 -3.50
C GLN A 162 6.08 0.60 -2.55
N GLY A 163 6.15 -0.69 -2.30
CA GLY A 163 7.08 -1.30 -1.36
C GLY A 163 6.56 -1.35 0.07
N LYS A 164 7.24 -2.17 0.87
CA LYS A 164 6.97 -2.35 2.30
C LYS A 164 7.48 -1.19 3.15
N PHE A 165 8.52 -0.51 2.70
CA PHE A 165 9.20 0.53 3.48
C PHE A 165 8.54 1.89 3.27
N ILE A 166 8.35 2.61 4.38
CA ILE A 166 7.68 3.90 4.34
C ILE A 166 8.63 4.99 3.87
N ASN A 167 8.26 5.66 2.79
CA ASN A 167 8.92 6.85 2.29
C ASN A 167 8.06 8.05 2.65
N SER A 168 8.49 8.82 3.63
CA SER A 168 7.74 9.99 4.15
C SER A 168 8.23 11.28 3.55
N ARG A 169 7.30 12.14 3.19
CA ARG A 169 7.59 13.53 2.83
C ARG A 169 8.06 14.31 4.05
N SER A 170 8.83 15.35 3.83
CA SER A 170 9.15 16.31 4.88
C SER A 170 7.91 17.10 5.29
N GLU A 171 7.90 17.54 6.53
CA GLU A 171 6.87 18.43 7.06
C GLU A 171 6.79 19.72 6.23
N ARG A 172 7.95 20.29 5.82
CA ARG A 172 8.01 21.46 4.95
C ARG A 172 7.22 21.26 3.66
N SER A 173 7.50 20.18 2.91
CA SER A 173 6.83 19.89 1.63
C SER A 173 5.32 19.73 1.82
N ILE A 174 4.88 19.05 2.88
CA ILE A 174 3.46 18.85 3.19
C ILE A 174 2.80 20.19 3.51
N LEU A 175 3.37 21.00 4.39
CA LEU A 175 2.80 22.30 4.78
C LEU A 175 2.77 23.31 3.61
N GLU A 176 3.75 23.28 2.72
CA GLU A 176 3.71 24.11 1.50
C GLU A 176 2.59 23.65 0.55
N GLU A 177 2.34 22.34 0.45
CA GLU A 177 1.18 21.85 -0.31
C GLU A 177 -0.15 22.24 0.36
N VAL A 178 -0.25 22.19 1.68
CA VAL A 178 -1.42 22.71 2.41
C VAL A 178 -1.70 24.17 2.03
N LYS A 179 -0.68 25.02 1.99
CA LYS A 179 -0.84 26.42 1.59
C LYS A 179 -1.32 26.56 0.14
N ARG A 180 -0.81 25.73 -0.78
CA ARG A 180 -1.28 25.69 -2.18
C ARG A 180 -2.75 25.28 -2.27
N VAL A 181 -3.17 24.27 -1.49
CA VAL A 181 -4.58 23.84 -1.43
C VAL A 181 -5.46 24.94 -0.85
N VAL A 182 -5.03 25.61 0.22
CA VAL A 182 -5.76 26.73 0.82
C VAL A 182 -5.96 27.90 -0.17
N ALA A 183 -5.02 28.11 -1.08
CA ALA A 183 -5.08 29.14 -2.10
C ALA A 183 -5.98 28.78 -3.31
N MET A 184 -6.48 27.55 -3.42
CA MET A 184 -7.39 27.15 -4.51
C MET A 184 -8.72 27.92 -4.43
N PRO A 185 -9.26 28.41 -5.57
CA PRO A 185 -10.46 29.26 -5.59
C PRO A 185 -11.70 28.62 -4.98
N ASP A 186 -11.82 27.29 -5.08
CA ASP A 186 -12.96 26.51 -4.57
C ASP A 186 -12.75 25.91 -3.17
N PHE A 187 -11.62 26.22 -2.52
CA PHE A 187 -11.33 25.73 -1.18
C PHE A 187 -12.18 26.42 -0.12
N LYS A 188 -12.96 25.64 0.63
CA LYS A 188 -13.89 26.15 1.66
C LYS A 188 -13.38 25.98 3.09
N GLY A 189 -12.10 25.65 3.25
CA GLY A 189 -11.46 25.44 4.54
C GLY A 189 -11.38 23.97 5.00
N TYR A 190 -11.71 23.02 4.12
CA TYR A 190 -11.78 21.61 4.46
C TYR A 190 -10.78 20.79 3.62
N ILE A 191 -9.75 20.24 4.26
CA ILE A 191 -8.88 19.22 3.64
C ILE A 191 -9.61 17.90 3.76
N SER A 192 -9.88 17.26 2.62
CA SER A 192 -10.69 16.04 2.55
C SER A 192 -9.96 14.80 3.09
N ASP A 193 -8.64 14.75 2.92
CA ASP A 193 -7.81 13.67 3.42
C ASP A 193 -6.37 14.12 3.63
N ILE A 194 -5.81 13.87 4.81
CA ILE A 194 -4.38 13.85 5.07
C ILE A 194 -3.99 12.39 5.07
N GLY A 195 -3.75 11.84 3.89
CA GLY A 195 -3.79 10.42 3.65
C GLY A 195 -2.48 9.82 3.16
N ALA A 196 -2.53 8.50 3.10
CA ALA A 196 -1.50 7.65 2.54
C ALA A 196 -2.09 6.25 2.33
N PRO A 197 -1.36 5.27 1.78
CA PRO A 197 -1.84 3.89 1.66
C PRO A 197 -2.36 3.29 2.98
N SER A 198 -1.79 3.72 4.09
CA SER A 198 -2.29 3.54 5.45
C SER A 198 -1.93 4.80 6.24
N ALA A 199 -2.91 5.63 6.58
CA ALA A 199 -2.69 7.00 7.03
C ALA A 199 -1.77 7.14 8.26
N ASN A 200 -1.70 6.13 9.10
CA ASN A 200 -0.94 6.17 10.36
C ASN A 200 0.45 5.52 10.31
N MET A 201 1.09 5.46 9.15
CA MET A 201 2.45 4.93 9.03
C MET A 201 3.53 6.00 8.79
N TYR A 202 3.17 7.27 8.85
CA TYR A 202 4.09 8.38 8.60
C TYR A 202 5.32 8.32 9.50
N ARG A 203 6.51 8.36 8.90
CA ARG A 203 7.83 8.25 9.56
C ARG A 203 8.08 6.98 10.35
N MET A 204 7.26 5.95 10.18
CA MET A 204 7.50 4.66 10.82
C MET A 204 8.56 3.87 10.06
N ARG A 205 9.49 3.23 10.80
CA ARG A 205 10.58 2.42 10.26
C ARG A 205 11.09 1.43 11.28
N GLY A 206 11.95 0.52 10.87
CA GLY A 206 12.68 -0.33 11.80
C GLY A 206 13.62 0.49 12.68
N ARG A 207 13.71 0.17 13.97
CA ARG A 207 14.68 0.80 14.91
C ARG A 207 16.12 0.49 14.52
N ASN A 208 16.36 -0.71 14.01
CA ASN A 208 17.62 -1.14 13.43
C ASN A 208 17.39 -1.47 11.96
N GLU A 209 17.81 -0.58 11.07
CA GLU A 209 17.62 -0.71 9.62
C GLU A 209 18.44 -1.86 9.01
N GLU A 210 19.59 -2.22 9.61
CA GLU A 210 20.41 -3.34 9.14
C GLU A 210 19.62 -4.67 9.15
N LEU A 211 18.75 -4.85 10.15
CA LEU A 211 17.87 -6.02 10.20
C LEU A 211 16.81 -6.00 9.08
N CYS A 212 16.45 -4.81 8.60
CA CYS A 212 15.46 -4.66 7.53
C CYS A 212 16.05 -4.92 6.13
N LYS A 213 17.35 -4.68 5.94
CA LYS A 213 18.02 -4.78 4.64
C LYS A 213 17.78 -6.14 3.95
N LYS A 214 17.88 -7.24 4.71
CA LYS A 214 17.73 -8.61 4.21
C LYS A 214 16.44 -9.29 4.67
N CYS A 215 15.52 -8.55 5.27
CA CYS A 215 14.28 -9.10 5.80
C CYS A 215 13.31 -9.47 4.67
N LYS A 216 12.97 -10.75 4.56
CA LYS A 216 12.07 -11.30 3.54
C LYS A 216 10.60 -11.38 4.01
N ARG A 217 10.28 -10.98 5.25
CA ARG A 217 8.89 -11.03 5.75
C ARG A 217 8.00 -10.11 4.93
N PRO A 218 6.83 -10.58 4.46
CA PRO A 218 5.91 -9.76 3.67
C PRO A 218 5.18 -8.70 4.52
N SER A 219 5.04 -8.95 5.83
CA SER A 219 4.35 -8.05 6.76
C SER A 219 5.20 -7.76 8.00
N CYS A 220 5.20 -6.50 8.44
CA CYS A 220 5.74 -6.14 9.76
C CYS A 220 4.67 -6.22 10.87
N LEU A 221 3.41 -6.51 10.52
CA LEU A 221 2.28 -6.57 11.45
C LEU A 221 1.79 -8.00 11.68
N HIS A 222 1.89 -8.87 10.69
CA HIS A 222 1.38 -10.25 10.75
C HIS A 222 2.53 -11.27 10.84
N PRO A 223 2.41 -12.37 11.65
CA PRO A 223 1.30 -12.71 12.56
C PRO A 223 1.28 -11.86 13.84
N LYS A 224 2.34 -11.09 14.09
CA LYS A 224 2.46 -10.13 15.21
C LYS A 224 3.35 -8.97 14.81
N LEU A 225 3.16 -7.84 15.48
CA LEU A 225 4.00 -6.66 15.30
C LEU A 225 5.50 -7.02 15.41
N CYS A 226 6.27 -6.57 14.42
CA CYS A 226 7.71 -6.80 14.40
C CYS A 226 8.37 -6.08 15.59
N PRO A 227 9.15 -6.77 16.44
CA PRO A 227 9.80 -6.14 17.58
C PRO A 227 10.81 -5.04 17.18
N ASN A 228 11.29 -5.07 15.93
CA ASN A 228 12.15 -4.02 15.40
C ASN A 228 11.37 -2.78 14.91
N MET A 229 10.02 -2.81 14.89
CA MET A 229 9.22 -1.70 14.39
C MET A 229 9.18 -0.55 15.40
N ASN A 230 9.47 0.66 14.94
CA ASN A 230 9.11 1.88 15.64
C ASN A 230 7.71 2.30 15.16
N ASN A 231 6.72 2.20 16.04
CA ASN A 231 5.33 2.56 15.79
C ASN A 231 4.90 3.84 16.54
N ASP A 232 5.84 4.73 16.83
CA ASP A 232 5.56 6.02 17.46
C ASP A 232 4.81 6.96 16.51
N HIS A 233 3.67 7.46 16.95
CA HIS A 233 2.81 8.38 16.19
C HIS A 233 3.08 9.87 16.51
N SER A 234 4.02 10.20 17.38
CA SER A 234 4.24 11.57 17.85
C SER A 234 4.48 12.56 16.71
N ALA A 235 5.31 12.19 15.74
CA ALA A 235 5.58 13.02 14.56
C ALA A 235 4.34 13.25 13.69
N LEU A 236 3.46 12.26 13.59
CA LEU A 236 2.21 12.36 12.83
C LEU A 236 1.18 13.23 13.55
N ILE A 237 1.05 13.07 14.86
CA ILE A 237 0.16 13.90 15.70
C ILE A 237 0.57 15.37 15.61
N ASP A 238 1.89 15.65 15.69
CA ASP A 238 2.42 17.02 15.57
C ASP A 238 2.16 17.61 14.16
N LEU A 239 2.39 16.83 13.10
CA LEU A 239 2.06 17.23 11.74
C LEU A 239 0.57 17.57 11.59
N TYR A 240 -0.32 16.73 12.11
CA TYR A 240 -1.76 16.97 12.08
C TYR A 240 -2.16 18.26 12.81
N ARG A 241 -1.54 18.53 13.96
CA ARG A 241 -1.73 19.77 14.71
C ARG A 241 -1.32 20.99 13.86
N LYS A 242 -0.13 20.98 13.26
CA LYS A 242 0.38 22.07 12.41
C LYS A 242 -0.50 22.32 11.18
N ILE A 243 -0.99 21.26 10.54
CA ILE A 243 -1.93 21.40 9.41
C ILE A 243 -3.22 22.06 9.87
N ARG A 244 -3.78 21.63 11.00
CA ARG A 244 -5.01 22.21 11.55
C ARG A 244 -4.85 23.69 11.95
N GLU A 245 -3.66 24.08 12.41
CA GLU A 245 -3.32 25.45 12.81
C GLU A 245 -2.94 26.36 11.62
N THR A 246 -2.82 25.80 10.41
CA THR A 246 -2.52 26.59 9.21
C THR A 246 -3.67 27.52 8.88
N LYS A 247 -3.34 28.83 8.71
CA LYS A 247 -4.34 29.85 8.38
C LYS A 247 -5.14 29.45 7.12
N GLY A 248 -6.46 29.49 7.21
CA GLY A 248 -7.39 29.12 6.14
C GLY A 248 -7.92 27.68 6.25
N VAL A 249 -7.28 26.81 7.04
CA VAL A 249 -7.80 25.48 7.34
C VAL A 249 -8.78 25.56 8.50
N LYS A 250 -10.03 25.17 8.27
CA LYS A 250 -11.06 25.02 9.32
C LYS A 250 -11.05 23.63 9.92
N ARG A 251 -10.91 22.60 9.05
CA ARG A 251 -10.77 21.20 9.44
C ARG A 251 -9.94 20.45 8.41
N ALA A 252 -9.21 19.45 8.89
CA ALA A 252 -8.45 18.53 8.06
C ALA A 252 -8.81 17.11 8.49
N PHE A 253 -9.34 16.34 7.54
CA PHE A 253 -9.87 15.00 7.81
C PHE A 253 -8.86 13.92 7.43
N ILE A 254 -9.08 12.72 7.95
CA ILE A 254 -8.42 11.49 7.55
C ILE A 254 -9.49 10.62 6.90
N GLY A 255 -9.46 10.56 5.57
CA GLY A 255 -10.37 9.76 4.74
C GLY A 255 -9.77 8.41 4.36
N SER A 256 -8.45 8.30 4.40
CA SER A 256 -7.69 7.06 4.17
C SER A 256 -7.85 6.10 5.34
N GLY A 257 -7.70 4.79 5.07
CA GLY A 257 -7.75 3.77 6.11
C GLY A 257 -6.62 3.89 7.13
N ILE A 258 -6.91 3.54 8.37
CA ILE A 258 -5.93 3.47 9.46
C ILE A 258 -5.71 2.02 9.89
N ARG A 259 -4.47 1.69 10.26
CA ARG A 259 -4.12 0.39 10.85
C ARG A 259 -4.28 0.47 12.35
N TYR A 260 -5.37 -0.09 12.86
CA TYR A 260 -5.70 -0.08 14.27
C TYR A 260 -4.89 -1.08 15.12
N ASP A 261 -4.11 -1.94 14.49
CA ASP A 261 -3.14 -2.82 15.12
C ASP A 261 -1.77 -2.15 15.40
N LEU A 262 -1.69 -0.81 15.29
CA LEU A 262 -0.48 -0.02 15.52
C LEU A 262 -0.52 0.90 16.74
N PHE A 263 -1.67 1.10 17.40
CA PHE A 263 -1.82 2.20 18.36
C PHE A 263 -2.51 1.82 19.69
N ASP A 264 -2.26 0.65 20.25
CA ASP A 264 -2.94 0.19 21.49
C ASP A 264 -2.95 1.25 22.61
N ASP A 265 -1.81 1.87 22.94
CA ASP A 265 -1.66 2.87 24.01
C ASP A 265 -1.34 4.29 23.50
N SER A 266 -1.42 4.52 22.19
CA SER A 266 -1.08 5.81 21.59
C SER A 266 -2.24 6.79 21.71
N PRO A 267 -2.00 8.10 21.97
CA PRO A 267 -3.01 9.15 21.89
C PRO A 267 -3.48 9.44 20.44
N TYR A 268 -2.90 8.72 19.46
CA TYR A 268 -3.20 8.90 18.04
C TYR A 268 -4.69 8.72 17.75
N PHE A 269 -5.29 7.64 18.23
CA PHE A 269 -6.69 7.33 17.95
C PHE A 269 -7.63 8.42 18.48
N ASP A 270 -7.40 8.87 19.71
CA ASP A 270 -8.20 9.94 20.33
C ASP A 270 -8.06 11.26 19.56
N THR A 271 -6.84 11.57 19.10
CA THR A 271 -6.57 12.74 18.25
C THR A 271 -7.34 12.67 16.93
N VAL A 272 -7.35 11.50 16.26
CA VAL A 272 -8.08 11.30 15.01
C VAL A 272 -9.58 11.46 15.21
N VAL A 273 -10.14 10.81 16.21
CA VAL A 273 -11.58 10.88 16.48
C VAL A 273 -11.99 12.32 16.80
N LYS A 274 -11.28 13.00 17.70
CA LYS A 274 -11.65 14.34 18.15
C LYS A 274 -11.50 15.42 17.07
N TYR A 275 -10.42 15.36 16.29
CA TYR A 275 -10.02 16.50 15.46
C TYR A 275 -10.03 16.23 13.96
N HIS A 276 -9.96 14.97 13.53
CA HIS A 276 -9.72 14.61 12.14
C HIS A 276 -10.76 13.67 11.52
N THR A 277 -11.88 13.43 12.23
CA THR A 277 -13.00 12.64 11.72
C THR A 277 -14.13 13.56 11.26
N SER A 278 -14.66 13.30 10.07
CA SER A 278 -15.79 14.05 9.48
C SER A 278 -17.17 13.59 9.99
N GLY A 279 -17.21 12.74 11.00
CA GLY A 279 -18.41 12.05 11.49
C GLY A 279 -18.43 10.56 11.13
N ARG A 280 -17.61 10.14 10.19
CA ARG A 280 -17.51 8.75 9.69
C ARG A 280 -16.06 8.33 9.63
N LEU A 281 -15.65 7.40 10.48
CA LEU A 281 -14.29 6.85 10.51
C LEU A 281 -14.27 5.48 9.84
N LYS A 282 -13.55 5.37 8.72
CA LYS A 282 -13.39 4.12 7.98
C LYS A 282 -12.31 3.25 8.61
N VAL A 283 -12.62 1.99 8.82
CA VAL A 283 -11.68 0.97 9.29
C VAL A 283 -11.92 -0.33 8.54
N ALA A 284 -10.90 -1.13 8.38
CA ALA A 284 -10.95 -2.32 7.54
C ALA A 284 -10.64 -3.59 8.36
N PRO A 285 -11.62 -4.17 9.09
CA PRO A 285 -11.46 -5.48 9.70
C PRO A 285 -11.35 -6.60 8.66
N GLU A 286 -11.93 -6.45 7.49
CA GLU A 286 -11.99 -7.31 6.30
C GLU A 286 -12.85 -8.56 6.49
N HIS A 287 -12.81 -9.22 7.62
CA HIS A 287 -13.63 -10.41 7.95
C HIS A 287 -13.83 -10.54 9.47
N THR A 288 -14.68 -11.48 9.90
CA THR A 288 -14.90 -11.78 11.33
C THR A 288 -14.25 -13.10 11.77
N GLU A 289 -13.98 -14.00 10.82
CA GLU A 289 -13.47 -15.34 11.11
C GLU A 289 -11.93 -15.35 11.07
N ASP A 290 -11.31 -15.73 12.18
CA ASP A 290 -9.85 -15.70 12.35
C ASP A 290 -9.11 -16.61 11.36
N ARG A 291 -9.71 -17.71 10.90
CA ARG A 291 -9.08 -18.56 9.88
C ARG A 291 -8.94 -17.83 8.55
N VAL A 292 -9.94 -17.04 8.14
CA VAL A 292 -9.93 -16.22 6.95
C VAL A 292 -8.98 -15.03 7.13
N LEU A 293 -9.03 -14.35 8.28
CA LEU A 293 -8.15 -13.24 8.62
C LEU A 293 -6.67 -13.63 8.62
N LYS A 294 -6.32 -14.83 9.04
CA LYS A 294 -4.94 -15.35 8.96
C LYS A 294 -4.48 -15.47 7.50
N LEU A 295 -5.32 -15.99 6.60
CA LEU A 295 -5.01 -16.05 5.17
C LEU A 295 -4.87 -14.64 4.57
N MET A 296 -5.69 -13.69 5.02
CA MET A 296 -5.61 -12.27 4.65
C MET A 296 -4.40 -11.55 5.22
N ARG A 297 -3.63 -12.15 6.13
CA ARG A 297 -2.57 -11.50 6.93
C ARG A 297 -3.10 -10.28 7.71
N LYS A 298 -4.29 -10.44 8.30
CA LYS A 298 -4.97 -9.43 9.13
C LYS A 298 -4.98 -9.83 10.61
N PRO A 299 -5.13 -8.86 11.54
CA PRO A 299 -5.30 -9.18 12.97
C PRO A 299 -6.65 -9.86 13.22
N SER A 300 -6.78 -10.52 14.40
CA SER A 300 -8.05 -11.06 14.86
C SER A 300 -9.15 -10.01 14.94
N PHE A 301 -10.39 -10.42 14.70
CA PHE A 301 -11.56 -9.55 14.79
C PHE A 301 -11.78 -8.99 16.21
N ASP A 302 -11.32 -9.67 17.25
CA ASP A 302 -11.39 -9.18 18.63
C ASP A 302 -10.73 -7.79 18.78
N LEU A 303 -9.68 -7.52 17.98
CA LEU A 303 -9.05 -6.20 18.00
C LEU A 303 -9.99 -5.11 17.48
N PHE A 304 -10.79 -5.43 16.46
CA PHE A 304 -11.82 -4.51 15.97
C PHE A 304 -12.93 -4.31 17.01
N GLU A 305 -13.36 -5.33 17.72
CA GLU A 305 -14.38 -5.19 18.78
C GLU A 305 -13.88 -4.27 19.91
N ARG A 306 -12.61 -4.41 20.31
CA ARG A 306 -11.98 -3.48 21.27
C ARG A 306 -11.93 -2.05 20.73
N LEU A 307 -11.54 -1.88 19.45
CA LEU A 307 -11.55 -0.57 18.80
C LEU A 307 -12.94 0.06 18.81
N ASN A 308 -13.98 -0.71 18.45
CA ASN A 308 -15.36 -0.26 18.43
C ASN A 308 -15.83 0.18 19.82
N SER A 309 -15.51 -0.59 20.85
CA SER A 309 -15.82 -0.24 22.23
C SER A 309 -15.13 1.06 22.67
N ARG A 310 -13.84 1.22 22.34
CA ARG A 310 -13.06 2.46 22.61
C ARG A 310 -13.66 3.67 21.87
N PHE A 311 -13.99 3.49 20.59
CA PHE A 311 -14.61 4.52 19.75
C PHE A 311 -15.94 5.01 20.35
N ASN A 312 -16.83 4.10 20.69
CA ASN A 312 -18.14 4.42 21.27
C ASN A 312 -18.01 5.11 22.62
N THR A 313 -17.07 4.69 23.46
CA THR A 313 -16.78 5.32 24.75
C THR A 313 -16.28 6.75 24.54
N LEU A 314 -15.30 6.93 23.64
CA LEU A 314 -14.75 8.25 23.34
C LEU A 314 -15.81 9.19 22.76
N CYS A 315 -16.60 8.73 21.80
CA CYS A 315 -17.69 9.53 21.24
C CYS A 315 -18.71 9.97 22.30
N ARG A 316 -19.04 9.08 23.24
CA ARG A 316 -19.96 9.40 24.34
C ARG A 316 -19.37 10.43 25.31
N CYS A 317 -18.09 10.26 25.69
CA CYS A 317 -17.41 11.21 26.58
C CYS A 317 -17.27 12.61 25.96
N GLU A 318 -17.05 12.69 24.66
CA GLU A 318 -16.86 13.95 23.92
C GLU A 318 -18.16 14.51 23.32
N GLY A 319 -19.30 13.86 23.52
CA GLY A 319 -20.60 14.27 22.94
C GLY A 319 -20.67 14.21 21.43
N LEU A 320 -19.87 13.33 20.79
CA LEU A 320 -19.78 13.19 19.34
C LEU A 320 -20.80 12.17 18.83
N LYS A 321 -21.47 12.51 17.71
CA LYS A 321 -22.41 11.61 17.01
C LYS A 321 -21.74 10.98 15.78
N TYR A 322 -20.59 10.34 15.99
CA TYR A 322 -19.81 9.76 14.92
C TYR A 322 -20.08 8.25 14.76
N GLN A 323 -19.74 7.72 13.59
CA GLN A 323 -19.92 6.31 13.23
C GLN A 323 -18.61 5.70 12.77
N LEU A 324 -18.33 4.47 13.22
CA LEU A 324 -17.37 3.59 12.56
C LEU A 324 -18.01 2.99 11.31
N ILE A 325 -17.26 2.98 10.22
CA ILE A 325 -17.67 2.37 8.95
C ILE A 325 -16.72 1.19 8.68
N PRO A 326 -17.10 -0.02 9.05
CA PRO A 326 -16.29 -1.19 8.81
C PRO A 326 -16.35 -1.61 7.35
N TYR A 327 -15.20 -2.01 6.82
CA TYR A 327 -15.03 -2.54 5.47
C TYR A 327 -14.79 -4.04 5.53
N PHE A 328 -15.48 -4.82 4.68
CA PHE A 328 -15.38 -6.27 4.62
C PHE A 328 -15.12 -6.76 3.20
N ILE A 329 -14.45 -7.90 3.10
CA ILE A 329 -14.17 -8.60 1.85
C ILE A 329 -14.84 -9.98 1.90
N SER A 330 -15.68 -10.26 0.91
CA SER A 330 -16.24 -11.58 0.63
C SER A 330 -15.40 -12.33 -0.41
N SER A 331 -15.65 -13.61 -0.56
CA SER A 331 -15.05 -14.45 -1.63
C SER A 331 -13.52 -14.53 -1.60
N HIS A 332 -12.89 -14.29 -0.43
CA HIS A 332 -11.45 -14.51 -0.28
C HIS A 332 -11.17 -16.03 -0.29
N PRO A 333 -10.04 -16.49 -0.90
CA PRO A 333 -9.64 -17.90 -0.79
C PRO A 333 -9.70 -18.40 0.66
N GLY A 334 -10.33 -19.55 0.87
CA GLY A 334 -10.59 -20.11 2.19
C GLY A 334 -11.78 -19.49 2.95
N CYS A 335 -12.54 -18.58 2.33
CA CYS A 335 -13.80 -18.09 2.87
C CYS A 335 -14.96 -18.93 2.32
N GLU A 336 -15.72 -19.57 3.20
CA GLU A 336 -16.90 -20.34 2.86
C GLU A 336 -18.18 -19.55 3.08
N GLU A 337 -19.30 -20.04 2.54
CA GLU A 337 -20.62 -19.43 2.76
C GLU A 337 -21.00 -19.36 4.25
N SER A 338 -20.61 -20.38 5.01
CA SER A 338 -20.79 -20.44 6.47
C SER A 338 -20.11 -19.28 7.20
N ASP A 339 -18.90 -18.88 6.74
CA ASP A 339 -18.17 -17.75 7.31
C ASP A 339 -18.87 -16.41 7.01
N MET A 340 -19.39 -16.26 5.79
CA MET A 340 -20.16 -15.07 5.43
C MET A 340 -21.47 -14.96 6.20
N ARG A 341 -22.13 -16.08 6.49
CA ARG A 341 -23.31 -16.11 7.38
C ARG A 341 -22.94 -15.72 8.80
N ALA A 342 -21.85 -16.28 9.35
CA ALA A 342 -21.34 -15.91 10.67
C ALA A 342 -20.96 -14.43 10.75
N LEU A 343 -20.34 -13.89 9.69
CA LEU A 343 -20.05 -12.46 9.57
C LEU A 343 -21.33 -11.63 9.61
N ALA A 344 -22.34 -11.98 8.82
CA ALA A 344 -23.61 -11.26 8.80
C ALA A 344 -24.29 -11.28 10.18
N ASP A 345 -24.37 -12.43 10.84
CA ASP A 345 -24.96 -12.57 12.17
C ASP A 345 -24.21 -11.74 13.22
N LYS A 346 -22.88 -11.70 13.15
CA LYS A 346 -22.05 -10.95 14.09
C LYS A 346 -22.16 -9.44 13.85
N VAL A 347 -22.06 -9.02 12.62
CA VAL A 347 -21.97 -7.58 12.27
C VAL A 347 -23.34 -6.91 12.24
N LEU A 348 -24.32 -7.51 11.60
CA LEU A 348 -25.70 -6.96 11.53
C LEU A 348 -26.47 -7.26 12.82
N GLY A 349 -26.40 -8.51 13.29
CA GLY A 349 -27.21 -8.98 14.44
C GLY A 349 -26.69 -8.51 15.79
N LYS A 350 -25.38 -8.68 16.08
CA LYS A 350 -24.82 -8.37 17.40
C LYS A 350 -24.25 -6.95 17.50
N LEU A 351 -23.55 -6.49 16.47
CA LEU A 351 -22.90 -5.16 16.49
C LEU A 351 -23.77 -4.07 15.88
N HIS A 352 -24.88 -4.42 15.24
CA HIS A 352 -25.85 -3.52 14.64
C HIS A 352 -25.26 -2.50 13.65
N PHE A 353 -24.22 -2.92 12.90
CA PHE A 353 -23.70 -2.10 11.82
C PHE A 353 -24.61 -2.18 10.60
N ASN A 354 -24.96 -1.04 10.03
CA ASN A 354 -25.49 -1.00 8.67
C ASN A 354 -24.32 -1.07 7.70
N LEU A 355 -24.15 -2.23 7.03
CA LEU A 355 -23.03 -2.47 6.14
C LEU A 355 -23.20 -1.66 4.84
N GLU A 356 -22.29 -0.74 4.60
CA GLU A 356 -22.26 0.06 3.38
C GLU A 356 -21.14 -0.38 2.41
N GLN A 357 -20.15 -1.10 2.92
CA GLN A 357 -18.94 -1.44 2.16
C GLN A 357 -18.58 -2.91 2.39
N VAL A 358 -19.15 -3.77 1.56
CA VAL A 358 -18.73 -5.15 1.36
C VAL A 358 -18.29 -5.29 -0.09
N GLN A 359 -17.13 -5.85 -0.33
CA GLN A 359 -16.58 -6.02 -1.66
C GLN A 359 -16.15 -7.46 -1.89
N ASP A 360 -16.50 -8.03 -3.03
CA ASP A 360 -15.95 -9.31 -3.45
C ASP A 360 -14.45 -9.18 -3.75
N LEU A 361 -13.69 -10.19 -3.36
CA LEU A 361 -12.27 -10.23 -3.73
C LEU A 361 -12.15 -10.24 -5.25
N THR A 362 -11.47 -9.24 -5.77
CA THR A 362 -11.01 -9.25 -7.15
C THR A 362 -9.56 -9.70 -7.18
N PRO A 363 -9.24 -10.86 -7.75
CA PRO A 363 -7.86 -11.32 -7.89
C PRO A 363 -7.01 -10.27 -8.60
N THR A 364 -5.95 -9.86 -7.94
CA THR A 364 -5.06 -8.81 -8.45
C THR A 364 -3.64 -9.37 -8.59
N PRO A 365 -2.96 -9.17 -9.73
CA PRO A 365 -1.60 -9.67 -9.94
C PRO A 365 -0.66 -9.30 -8.80
N MET A 366 0.32 -10.16 -8.54
CA MET A 366 1.35 -10.00 -7.49
C MET A 366 0.83 -10.06 -6.05
N THR A 367 -0.36 -10.59 -5.82
CA THR A 367 -0.91 -10.81 -4.47
C THR A 367 -0.98 -12.29 -4.12
N LEU A 368 -0.65 -12.62 -2.87
CA LEU A 368 -0.75 -14.01 -2.38
C LEU A 368 -2.17 -14.55 -2.52
N SER A 369 -3.20 -13.72 -2.27
CA SER A 369 -4.59 -14.15 -2.40
C SER A 369 -4.95 -14.57 -3.83
N SER A 370 -4.40 -13.90 -4.85
CA SER A 370 -4.60 -14.31 -6.25
C SER A 370 -3.90 -15.63 -6.57
N VAL A 371 -2.73 -15.85 -5.98
CA VAL A 371 -2.00 -17.13 -6.13
C VAL A 371 -2.77 -18.25 -5.47
N MET A 372 -3.24 -18.05 -4.23
CA MET A 372 -4.08 -19.00 -3.51
C MET A 372 -5.38 -19.32 -4.27
N PHE A 373 -6.01 -18.30 -4.86
CA PHE A 373 -7.21 -18.47 -5.68
C PHE A 373 -6.95 -19.36 -6.90
N TYR A 374 -5.81 -19.16 -7.58
CA TYR A 374 -5.44 -19.95 -8.77
C TYR A 374 -5.02 -21.37 -8.43
N MET A 375 -4.23 -21.52 -7.35
CA MET A 375 -3.67 -22.83 -6.96
C MET A 375 -4.68 -23.71 -6.23
N GLY A 376 -5.56 -23.15 -5.41
CA GLY A 376 -6.40 -23.86 -4.44
C GLY A 376 -5.65 -24.21 -3.15
N GLU A 377 -4.42 -23.75 -3.00
CA GLU A 377 -3.55 -24.00 -1.85
C GLU A 377 -2.66 -22.80 -1.53
N ASN A 378 -2.09 -22.78 -0.34
CA ASN A 378 -1.11 -21.77 0.06
C ASN A 378 0.30 -22.17 -0.45
N PRO A 379 0.95 -21.39 -1.32
CA PRO A 379 2.24 -21.73 -1.92
C PRO A 379 3.40 -21.83 -0.93
N TYR A 380 3.24 -21.33 0.31
CA TYR A 380 4.29 -21.37 1.33
C TYR A 380 4.32 -22.64 2.16
N ASP A 381 3.20 -23.33 2.35
CA ASP A 381 3.09 -24.52 3.20
C ASP A 381 2.29 -25.66 2.56
N GLY A 382 1.84 -25.49 1.32
CA GLY A 382 1.10 -26.50 0.55
C GLY A 382 -0.26 -26.90 1.15
N LYS A 383 -0.79 -26.10 2.07
CA LYS A 383 -2.10 -26.40 2.65
C LYS A 383 -3.20 -26.02 1.70
N GLU A 384 -4.10 -26.96 1.48
CA GLU A 384 -5.35 -26.76 0.75
C GLU A 384 -6.20 -25.66 1.43
N ILE A 385 -6.88 -24.88 0.60
CA ILE A 385 -7.65 -23.70 1.02
C ILE A 385 -9.12 -23.87 0.66
#